data_aa653d5157d68c4393b91269e19c33c5
#
_entry.id   aa653d5157d68c4393b91269e19c33c5
#
_cell.length_a   1.000
_cell.length_b   1.000
_cell.length_c   1.000
_cell.angle_alpha   90.00
_cell.angle_beta   90.00
_cell.angle_gamma   90.00
#
_symmetry.space_group_name_H-M   'P 1'
#
loop_
_entity.id
_entity.type
_entity.pdbx_description
1 polymer ?
#
loop_
_entity_poly.entity_id
_entity_poly.type
_entity_poly.pdbx_seq_one_letter_code
_entity_poly.pdbx_strand_id
1 'polypeptide(L)'
;MPSPSPGRTARARRLAASLLVLLVLLVATSSACQSTAEPSAAPERISRGDSRVTLASHPVPTRTTIHRVFGRLPDARRKAVRTEVGAVVDRWWEAAYLGGAYPRSSFPSAFPGFTDAAEKRARGDKALLTNQTGGPRIDSVTARKRSVVVDILATRGQARTVTAHVLLRFDTTGSKTGTTTVRGRLFLTRKRGAWRIFGYDLAKGAR
;
A
#
# COMPACT_ATOMS: atom_id res chain seq x y z
N MET A 1 46.54 21.15 -38.22
CA MET A 1 47.14 22.17 -37.34
C MET A 1 46.04 22.74 -36.47
N PRO A 2 46.26 23.12 -35.22
CA PRO A 2 46.40 22.20 -34.09
C PRO A 2 45.28 22.37 -33.02
N SER A 3 45.13 21.35 -32.20
CA SER A 3 44.51 21.43 -30.86
C SER A 3 45.23 22.48 -29.95
N PRO A 4 44.62 22.90 -28.84
CA PRO A 4 44.85 22.16 -27.60
C PRO A 4 43.69 22.09 -26.58
N SER A 5 43.64 21.01 -25.82
CA SER A 5 43.26 20.93 -24.41
C SER A 5 44.28 21.68 -23.52
N PRO A 6 44.19 21.78 -22.20
CA PRO A 6 43.32 21.18 -21.19
C PRO A 6 42.91 22.13 -20.03
N GLY A 7 42.09 21.67 -19.12
CA GLY A 7 41.82 22.38 -17.86
C GLY A 7 41.27 21.47 -16.75
N ARG A 8 42.16 20.71 -16.11
CA ARG A 8 41.97 20.10 -14.78
C ARG A 8 41.90 21.17 -13.70
N THR A 9 40.93 21.09 -12.82
CA THR A 9 41.13 21.48 -11.42
C THR A 9 40.35 20.59 -10.49
N ALA A 10 41.09 19.81 -9.74
CA ALA A 10 40.68 19.09 -8.54
C ALA A 10 40.70 20.05 -7.34
N ARG A 11 39.77 19.94 -6.44
CA ARG A 11 39.88 20.27 -5.01
C ARG A 11 38.83 19.43 -4.30
N ALA A 12 39.14 18.37 -3.65
CA ALA A 12 39.87 18.19 -2.39
C ALA A 12 39.13 18.71 -1.15
N ARG A 13 38.68 17.73 -0.38
CA ARG A 13 38.65 17.58 1.06
C ARG A 13 38.04 18.72 1.93
N ARG A 14 37.05 18.31 2.75
CA ARG A 14 37.19 18.54 4.21
C ARG A 14 36.32 17.53 4.98
N LEU A 15 37.02 16.69 5.70
CA LEU A 15 36.62 15.96 6.90
C LEU A 15 36.45 16.97 8.04
N ALA A 16 35.42 16.83 8.85
CA ALA A 16 35.47 17.31 10.23
C ALA A 16 34.57 16.39 11.08
N ALA A 17 35.28 15.61 11.87
CA ALA A 17 34.75 14.89 13.00
C ALA A 17 34.49 15.88 14.14
N SER A 18 33.43 15.69 14.90
CA SER A 18 33.37 16.17 16.28
C SER A 18 32.52 15.24 17.11
N LEU A 19 33.21 14.54 17.93
CA LEU A 19 32.87 13.77 19.10
C LEU A 19 32.62 14.77 20.24
N LEU A 20 31.53 14.65 20.97
CA LEU A 20 31.54 14.99 22.41
C LEU A 20 30.40 14.28 23.15
N VAL A 21 30.84 13.49 24.05
CA VAL A 21 30.26 12.82 25.20
C VAL A 21 29.70 13.84 26.17
N LEU A 22 28.49 13.62 26.72
CA LEU A 22 28.24 13.96 28.12
C LEU A 22 27.20 13.02 28.75
N LEU A 23 27.72 12.26 29.69
CA LEU A 23 27.08 11.40 30.66
C LEU A 23 26.59 12.27 31.84
N VAL A 24 25.30 12.21 32.22
CA VAL A 24 24.90 12.60 33.58
C VAL A 24 23.89 11.58 34.11
N LEU A 25 24.37 10.81 35.07
CA LEU A 25 23.58 10.05 36.04
C LEU A 25 22.91 11.04 37.02
N LEU A 26 21.64 10.83 37.32
CA LEU A 26 21.10 11.21 38.64
C LEU A 26 20.06 10.17 39.10
N VAL A 27 20.48 9.51 40.13
CA VAL A 27 19.69 8.62 41.01
C VAL A 27 18.97 9.50 42.01
N ALA A 28 17.67 9.32 42.23
CA ALA A 28 17.01 9.73 43.47
C ALA A 28 15.89 8.75 43.80
N THR A 29 16.06 8.18 44.94
CA THR A 29 15.30 7.21 45.74
C THR A 29 14.13 7.87 46.45
N SER A 30 13.26 6.97 46.98
CA SER A 30 12.32 7.12 48.11
C SER A 30 10.92 7.62 47.71
N SER A 31 9.78 7.13 48.18
CA SER A 31 9.47 6.45 49.44
C SER A 31 8.12 5.77 49.31
N ALA A 32 8.00 4.66 50.00
CA ALA A 32 6.76 3.95 50.28
C ALA A 32 5.85 4.78 51.20
N CYS A 33 4.54 4.81 50.91
CA CYS A 33 3.51 4.97 51.92
C CYS A 33 2.40 3.95 51.64
N GLN A 34 2.39 2.92 52.46
CA GLN A 34 1.26 2.04 52.65
C GLN A 34 0.20 2.83 53.44
N SER A 35 -1.01 2.90 52.95
CA SER A 35 -2.19 3.21 53.75
C SER A 35 -3.21 2.12 53.53
N THR A 36 -3.33 1.31 54.54
CA THR A 36 -4.40 0.36 54.80
C THR A 36 -5.69 1.15 55.03
N ALA A 37 -6.72 0.92 54.20
CA ALA A 37 -8.09 1.28 54.53
C ALA A 37 -9.03 0.17 54.03
N GLU A 38 -9.82 -0.31 54.92
CA GLU A 38 -10.78 -1.39 54.88
C GLU A 38 -11.94 -1.18 53.90
N PRO A 39 -12.63 -2.24 53.46
CA PRO A 39 -13.57 -2.16 52.33
C PRO A 39 -14.95 -1.74 52.80
N SER A 40 -15.45 -0.65 52.29
CA SER A 40 -16.87 -0.31 52.34
C SER A 40 -17.56 -0.86 51.10
N ALA A 41 -18.40 -1.85 51.33
CA ALA A 41 -19.25 -2.44 50.30
C ALA A 41 -20.32 -1.44 49.84
N ALA A 42 -20.21 -1.01 48.59
CA ALA A 42 -21.30 -0.35 47.86
C ALA A 42 -21.71 -1.23 46.68
N PRO A 43 -23.02 -1.32 46.34
CA PRO A 43 -23.51 -2.31 45.35
C PRO A 43 -22.99 -2.03 43.95
N GLU A 44 -22.34 -3.04 43.40
CA GLU A 44 -21.97 -3.09 41.99
C GLU A 44 -23.20 -2.90 41.10
N ARG A 45 -23.32 -1.72 40.52
CA ARG A 45 -24.11 -1.58 39.31
C ARG A 45 -23.41 -2.36 38.20
N ILE A 46 -23.98 -3.52 37.88
CA ILE A 46 -23.62 -4.26 36.64
C ILE A 46 -23.93 -3.36 35.49
N SER A 47 -22.92 -2.58 35.09
CA SER A 47 -22.91 -1.92 33.80
C SER A 47 -22.81 -3.04 32.77
N ARG A 48 -23.96 -3.43 32.19
CA ARG A 48 -23.98 -4.22 30.95
C ARG A 48 -23.24 -3.41 29.93
N GLY A 49 -21.92 -3.51 29.91
CA GLY A 49 -21.09 -3.09 28.82
C GLY A 49 -21.53 -3.88 27.60
N ASP A 50 -22.15 -3.18 26.69
CA ASP A 50 -22.47 -3.63 25.36
C ASP A 50 -21.14 -3.98 24.68
N SER A 51 -20.64 -5.19 24.93
CA SER A 51 -19.49 -5.76 24.25
C SER A 51 -19.95 -6.04 22.83
N ARG A 52 -19.96 -4.99 22.01
CA ARG A 52 -19.93 -5.17 20.57
C ARG A 52 -18.65 -5.94 20.27
N VAL A 53 -18.79 -7.25 20.19
CA VAL A 53 -17.83 -8.13 19.59
C VAL A 53 -17.67 -7.63 18.15
N THR A 54 -16.71 -6.76 17.95
CA THR A 54 -16.24 -6.41 16.61
C THR A 54 -15.64 -7.69 16.09
N LEU A 55 -16.45 -8.47 15.33
CA LEU A 55 -15.96 -9.61 14.58
C LEU A 55 -14.82 -9.05 13.72
N ALA A 56 -13.59 -9.40 14.07
CA ALA A 56 -12.43 -9.07 13.28
C ALA A 56 -12.67 -9.61 11.86
N SER A 57 -13.07 -8.74 10.96
CA SER A 57 -13.25 -9.07 9.56
C SER A 57 -11.87 -9.47 9.04
N HIS A 58 -11.63 -10.76 8.85
CA HIS A 58 -10.39 -11.25 8.25
C HIS A 58 -10.32 -10.64 6.85
N PRO A 59 -9.29 -9.86 6.56
CA PRO A 59 -9.19 -9.20 5.27
C PRO A 59 -9.13 -10.27 4.17
N VAL A 60 -9.97 -10.13 3.15
CA VAL A 60 -9.95 -11.04 1.99
C VAL A 60 -8.58 -10.97 1.32
N PRO A 61 -7.83 -12.08 1.26
CA PRO A 61 -6.48 -12.05 0.69
C PRO A 61 -6.54 -11.86 -0.83
N THR A 62 -5.53 -11.18 -1.36
CA THR A 62 -5.35 -11.05 -2.81
C THR A 62 -4.88 -12.37 -3.41
N ARG A 63 -5.72 -12.99 -4.24
CA ARG A 63 -5.38 -14.20 -4.98
C ARG A 63 -4.72 -13.81 -6.30
N THR A 64 -3.44 -14.13 -6.44
CA THR A 64 -2.69 -13.91 -7.68
C THR A 64 -2.35 -15.23 -8.34
N THR A 65 -2.71 -15.39 -9.63
CA THR A 65 -2.41 -16.59 -10.46
C THR A 65 -1.74 -16.18 -11.76
N ILE A 66 -0.95 -17.10 -12.32
CA ILE A 66 -0.38 -16.95 -13.66
C ILE A 66 -1.30 -17.66 -14.64
N HIS A 67 -1.77 -16.95 -15.67
CA HIS A 67 -2.55 -17.51 -16.75
C HIS A 67 -1.62 -17.97 -17.88
N ARG A 68 -0.71 -17.12 -18.34
CA ARG A 68 0.16 -17.41 -19.48
C ARG A 68 1.55 -16.83 -19.31
N VAL A 69 2.53 -17.53 -19.88
CA VAL A 69 3.91 -17.06 -20.01
C VAL A 69 4.30 -17.15 -21.48
N PHE A 70 4.58 -16.01 -22.07
CA PHE A 70 5.14 -15.91 -23.43
C PHE A 70 6.66 -15.93 -23.33
N GLY A 71 7.29 -16.92 -23.94
CA GLY A 71 8.72 -17.19 -23.85
C GLY A 71 9.09 -18.11 -22.69
N ARG A 72 10.38 -18.30 -22.46
CA ARG A 72 10.91 -19.21 -21.43
C ARG A 72 11.14 -18.44 -20.12
N LEU A 73 10.56 -18.92 -19.04
CA LEU A 73 10.76 -18.37 -17.70
C LEU A 73 10.85 -19.51 -16.67
N PRO A 74 11.95 -19.64 -15.90
CA PRO A 74 12.08 -20.64 -14.84
C PRO A 74 11.00 -20.50 -13.76
N ASP A 75 10.61 -21.62 -13.16
CA ASP A 75 9.50 -21.66 -12.19
C ASP A 75 9.74 -20.79 -10.95
N ALA A 76 10.96 -20.77 -10.43
CA ALA A 76 11.30 -19.86 -9.33
C ALA A 76 11.04 -18.39 -9.69
N ARG A 77 11.37 -17.99 -10.92
CA ARG A 77 11.09 -16.62 -11.42
C ARG A 77 9.61 -16.39 -11.68
N ARG A 78 8.85 -17.39 -12.13
CA ARG A 78 7.37 -17.30 -12.23
C ARG A 78 6.76 -17.02 -10.87
N LYS A 79 7.17 -17.78 -9.84
CA LYS A 79 6.72 -17.58 -8.45
C LYS A 79 7.04 -16.19 -7.94
N ALA A 80 8.27 -15.70 -8.17
CA ALA A 80 8.68 -14.36 -7.78
C ALA A 80 7.82 -13.27 -8.47
N VAL A 81 7.63 -13.36 -9.80
CA VAL A 81 6.78 -12.41 -10.54
C VAL A 81 5.35 -12.39 -9.99
N ARG A 82 4.75 -13.56 -9.77
CA ARG A 82 3.41 -13.68 -9.19
C ARG A 82 3.30 -12.95 -7.86
N THR A 83 4.24 -13.17 -6.95
CA THR A 83 4.25 -12.57 -5.62
C THR A 83 4.47 -11.06 -5.69
N GLU A 84 5.49 -10.62 -6.45
CA GLU A 84 5.86 -9.21 -6.54
C GLU A 84 4.78 -8.37 -7.22
N VAL A 85 4.19 -8.86 -8.33
CA VAL A 85 3.11 -8.17 -9.05
C VAL A 85 1.85 -8.13 -8.21
N GLY A 86 1.49 -9.23 -7.55
CA GLY A 86 0.37 -9.27 -6.62
C GLY A 86 0.49 -8.21 -5.53
N ALA A 87 1.68 -8.10 -4.93
CA ALA A 87 1.96 -7.10 -3.89
C ALA A 87 1.89 -5.65 -4.40
N VAL A 88 2.27 -5.39 -5.66
CA VAL A 88 2.13 -4.04 -6.25
C VAL A 88 0.66 -3.67 -6.40
N VAL A 89 -0.15 -4.57 -6.95
CA VAL A 89 -1.60 -4.35 -7.13
C VAL A 89 -2.30 -4.19 -5.78
N ASP A 90 -1.91 -5.01 -4.82
CA ASP A 90 -2.47 -5.02 -3.48
C ASP A 90 -2.26 -3.68 -2.76
N ARG A 91 -1.03 -3.18 -2.77
CA ARG A 91 -0.70 -1.85 -2.21
C ARG A 91 -1.51 -0.72 -2.86
N TRP A 92 -1.72 -0.79 -4.18
CA TRP A 92 -2.56 0.20 -4.85
C TRP A 92 -4.02 0.11 -4.39
N TRP A 93 -4.60 -1.11 -4.31
CA TRP A 93 -5.97 -1.28 -3.83
C TRP A 93 -6.17 -0.76 -2.40
N GLU A 94 -5.20 -1.04 -1.51
CA GLU A 94 -5.23 -0.51 -0.15
C GLU A 94 -5.17 1.02 -0.13
N ALA A 95 -4.24 1.62 -0.85
CA ALA A 95 -4.07 3.06 -0.86
C ALA A 95 -5.25 3.81 -1.50
N ALA A 96 -5.83 3.24 -2.57
CA ALA A 96 -6.81 3.91 -3.41
C ALA A 96 -8.27 3.63 -3.03
N TYR A 97 -8.56 2.46 -2.44
CA TYR A 97 -9.95 2.02 -2.23
C TYR A 97 -10.23 1.50 -0.82
N LEU A 98 -9.38 0.59 -0.29
CA LEU A 98 -9.74 -0.23 0.85
C LEU A 98 -9.24 0.31 2.17
N GLY A 99 -7.97 0.74 2.22
CA GLY A 99 -7.31 1.13 3.45
C GLY A 99 -7.58 2.58 3.87
N GLY A 100 -7.13 2.89 5.08
CA GLY A 100 -7.29 4.20 5.72
C GLY A 100 -8.61 4.37 6.43
N ALA A 101 -8.70 5.42 7.24
CA ALA A 101 -9.93 5.76 7.94
C ALA A 101 -10.92 6.42 6.98
N TYR A 102 -12.17 5.99 7.03
CA TYR A 102 -13.32 6.62 6.39
C TYR A 102 -14.21 7.26 7.46
N PRO A 103 -14.96 8.34 7.13
CA PRO A 103 -15.02 9.07 5.86
C PRO A 103 -13.75 9.84 5.54
N ARG A 104 -13.35 9.91 4.26
CA ARG A 104 -12.18 10.69 3.83
C ARG A 104 -12.36 11.35 2.46
N SER A 105 -11.84 12.57 2.31
CA SER A 105 -11.85 13.34 1.05
C SER A 105 -10.51 13.35 0.33
N SER A 106 -9.43 13.00 1.01
CA SER A 106 -8.07 13.08 0.48
C SER A 106 -7.41 11.72 0.36
N PHE A 107 -6.71 11.51 -0.75
CA PHE A 107 -5.98 10.30 -1.10
C PHE A 107 -4.57 10.68 -1.61
N PRO A 108 -3.71 11.26 -0.76
CA PRO A 108 -2.44 11.86 -1.20
C PRO A 108 -1.48 10.83 -1.81
N SER A 109 -1.48 9.61 -1.31
CA SER A 109 -0.60 8.52 -1.75
C SER A 109 -1.37 7.41 -2.45
N ALA A 110 -2.36 7.74 -3.28
CA ALA A 110 -3.28 6.76 -3.89
C ALA A 110 -2.63 5.84 -4.94
N PHE A 111 -1.44 6.15 -5.44
CA PHE A 111 -0.83 5.47 -6.59
C PHE A 111 0.54 4.83 -6.28
N PRO A 112 0.68 4.06 -5.18
CA PRO A 112 1.94 3.39 -4.90
C PRO A 112 2.23 2.37 -5.99
N GLY A 113 3.48 2.31 -6.45
CA GLY A 113 3.89 1.37 -7.48
C GLY A 113 3.62 1.81 -8.92
N PHE A 114 3.06 2.99 -9.15
CA PHE A 114 2.98 3.59 -10.48
C PHE A 114 4.33 4.20 -10.90
N THR A 115 4.57 4.29 -12.21
CA THR A 115 5.62 5.14 -12.74
C THR A 115 5.18 6.59 -12.69
N ASP A 116 6.11 7.54 -12.67
CA ASP A 116 5.80 8.97 -12.57
C ASP A 116 4.83 9.43 -13.68
N ALA A 117 5.03 8.93 -14.91
CA ALA A 117 4.15 9.24 -16.04
C ALA A 117 2.75 8.62 -15.90
N ALA A 118 2.65 7.39 -15.38
CA ALA A 118 1.37 6.73 -15.14
C ALA A 118 0.64 7.39 -13.95
N GLU A 119 1.37 7.75 -12.89
CA GLU A 119 0.80 8.47 -11.75
C GLU A 119 0.25 9.84 -12.17
N LYS A 120 0.99 10.60 -12.99
CA LYS A 120 0.50 11.88 -13.52
C LYS A 120 -0.84 11.74 -14.25
N ARG A 121 -0.99 10.70 -15.10
CA ARG A 121 -2.27 10.39 -15.75
C ARG A 121 -3.34 9.97 -14.75
N ALA A 122 -3.00 9.07 -13.82
CA ALA A 122 -3.90 8.55 -12.80
C ALA A 122 -4.49 9.64 -11.90
N ARG A 123 -3.75 10.73 -11.68
CA ARG A 123 -4.25 11.91 -10.96
C ARG A 123 -5.37 12.63 -11.73
N GLY A 124 -5.42 12.55 -13.06
CA GLY A 124 -6.56 13.00 -13.87
C GLY A 124 -7.76 12.06 -13.76
N ASP A 125 -7.51 10.76 -13.60
CA ASP A 125 -8.53 9.70 -13.59
C ASP A 125 -8.92 9.25 -12.16
N LYS A 126 -8.81 10.13 -11.17
CA LYS A 126 -9.04 9.81 -9.74
C LYS A 126 -10.41 9.19 -9.47
N ALA A 127 -11.46 9.63 -10.18
CA ALA A 127 -12.80 9.10 -10.04
C ALA A 127 -12.87 7.60 -10.35
N LEU A 128 -12.09 7.16 -11.35
CA LEU A 128 -11.96 5.77 -11.75
C LEU A 128 -11.04 4.99 -10.81
N LEU A 129 -9.87 5.56 -10.51
CA LEU A 129 -8.73 4.87 -9.89
C LEU A 129 -8.70 4.95 -8.37
N THR A 130 -9.64 5.64 -7.74
CA THR A 130 -9.74 5.80 -6.28
C THR A 130 -11.19 5.87 -5.82
N ASN A 131 -11.39 5.87 -4.49
CA ASN A 131 -12.68 6.20 -3.87
C ASN A 131 -12.85 7.70 -3.57
N GLN A 132 -12.00 8.57 -4.06
CA GLN A 132 -11.99 10.00 -3.68
C GLN A 132 -13.36 10.67 -3.87
N THR A 133 -14.03 10.43 -5.00
CA THR A 133 -15.34 11.04 -5.31
C THR A 133 -16.45 10.65 -4.31
N GLY A 134 -16.39 9.42 -3.80
CA GLY A 134 -17.37 8.90 -2.84
C GLY A 134 -16.93 8.96 -1.38
N GLY A 135 -15.64 9.10 -1.14
CA GLY A 135 -15.00 8.92 0.15
C GLY A 135 -15.61 9.69 1.33
N PRO A 136 -16.05 10.96 1.17
CA PRO A 136 -16.73 11.70 2.24
C PRO A 136 -18.08 11.12 2.66
N ARG A 137 -18.71 10.26 1.84
CA ARG A 137 -20.03 9.65 2.06
C ARG A 137 -19.94 8.16 2.40
N ILE A 138 -18.74 7.64 2.58
CA ILE A 138 -18.45 6.26 2.93
C ILE A 138 -18.02 6.23 4.39
N ASP A 139 -18.66 5.39 5.20
CA ASP A 139 -18.28 5.18 6.61
C ASP A 139 -17.30 4.02 6.76
N SER A 140 -17.48 2.97 5.95
CA SER A 140 -16.57 1.82 5.93
C SER A 140 -16.48 1.17 4.55
N VAL A 141 -15.38 0.44 4.33
CA VAL A 141 -15.14 -0.33 3.11
C VAL A 141 -14.76 -1.76 3.49
N THR A 142 -15.44 -2.74 2.89
CA THR A 142 -15.17 -4.16 3.11
C THR A 142 -14.91 -4.88 1.80
N ALA A 143 -13.68 -5.40 1.63
CA ALA A 143 -13.34 -6.18 0.44
C ALA A 143 -14.12 -7.49 0.38
N ARG A 144 -14.65 -7.83 -0.80
CA ARG A 144 -15.38 -9.08 -1.08
C ARG A 144 -14.62 -10.00 -2.03
N LYS A 145 -13.85 -9.43 -2.94
CA LYS A 145 -13.02 -10.19 -3.87
C LYS A 145 -11.80 -9.39 -4.28
N ARG A 146 -10.65 -10.05 -4.25
CA ARG A 146 -9.35 -9.51 -4.68
C ARG A 146 -8.68 -10.55 -5.57
N SER A 147 -8.67 -10.34 -6.88
CA SER A 147 -8.14 -11.32 -7.85
C SER A 147 -7.23 -10.62 -8.85
N VAL A 148 -6.08 -11.23 -9.08
CA VAL A 148 -5.08 -10.80 -10.07
C VAL A 148 -4.69 -12.01 -10.90
N VAL A 149 -4.88 -11.94 -12.22
CA VAL A 149 -4.46 -12.98 -13.16
C VAL A 149 -3.41 -12.37 -14.07
N VAL A 150 -2.22 -12.97 -14.16
CA VAL A 150 -1.09 -12.35 -14.85
C VAL A 150 -0.70 -13.11 -16.12
N ASP A 151 -0.48 -12.35 -17.18
CA ASP A 151 0.21 -12.78 -18.40
C ASP A 151 1.61 -12.17 -18.40
N ILE A 152 2.64 -13.00 -18.61
CA ILE A 152 4.04 -12.62 -18.48
C ILE A 152 4.71 -12.70 -19.86
N LEU A 153 5.34 -11.63 -20.30
CA LEU A 153 6.28 -11.65 -21.41
C LEU A 153 7.70 -11.84 -20.88
N ALA A 154 8.34 -12.92 -21.30
CA ALA A 154 9.69 -13.28 -20.87
C ALA A 154 10.65 -13.38 -22.07
N THR A 155 11.86 -12.85 -21.89
CA THR A 155 12.94 -12.92 -22.87
C THR A 155 14.23 -13.33 -22.18
N ARG A 156 14.96 -14.28 -22.74
CA ARG A 156 16.23 -14.79 -22.17
C ARG A 156 16.10 -15.21 -20.71
N GLY A 157 14.98 -15.90 -20.37
CA GLY A 157 14.72 -16.40 -19.02
C GLY A 157 14.38 -15.31 -17.99
N GLN A 158 14.04 -14.09 -18.40
CA GLN A 158 13.68 -12.98 -17.53
C GLN A 158 12.32 -12.40 -17.92
N ALA A 159 11.47 -12.15 -16.95
CA ALA A 159 10.22 -11.44 -17.17
C ALA A 159 10.51 -9.96 -17.48
N ARG A 160 9.95 -9.43 -18.57
CA ARG A 160 10.14 -8.06 -19.06
C ARG A 160 8.94 -7.18 -18.76
N THR A 161 7.77 -7.66 -19.14
CA THR A 161 6.50 -6.99 -18.90
C THR A 161 5.46 -7.97 -18.40
N VAL A 162 4.47 -7.45 -17.70
CA VAL A 162 3.33 -8.20 -17.21
C VAL A 162 2.05 -7.44 -17.53
N THR A 163 1.06 -8.15 -18.04
CA THR A 163 -0.33 -7.69 -18.05
C THR A 163 -1.04 -8.35 -16.87
N ALA A 164 -1.51 -7.56 -15.91
CA ALA A 164 -2.29 -8.04 -14.79
C ALA A 164 -3.77 -7.74 -15.02
N HIS A 165 -4.58 -8.78 -15.21
CA HIS A 165 -6.04 -8.70 -15.23
C HIS A 165 -6.50 -8.65 -13.78
N VAL A 166 -7.16 -7.56 -13.41
CA VAL A 166 -7.53 -7.26 -12.03
C VAL A 166 -9.04 -7.26 -11.84
N LEU A 167 -9.47 -7.77 -10.69
CA LEU A 167 -10.84 -7.71 -10.23
C LEU A 167 -10.86 -7.47 -8.73
N LEU A 168 -11.29 -6.28 -8.33
CA LEU A 168 -11.60 -5.90 -6.97
C LEU A 168 -13.11 -5.70 -6.85
N ARG A 169 -13.74 -6.34 -5.85
CA ARG A 169 -15.12 -6.06 -5.43
C ARG A 169 -15.11 -5.73 -3.95
N PHE A 170 -15.79 -4.68 -3.57
CA PHE A 170 -15.92 -4.26 -2.19
C PHE A 170 -17.29 -3.61 -1.94
N ASP A 171 -17.75 -3.73 -0.71
CA ASP A 171 -18.97 -3.06 -0.24
C ASP A 171 -18.58 -1.80 0.53
N THR A 172 -19.47 -0.84 0.52
CA THR A 172 -19.38 0.41 1.27
C THR A 172 -20.61 0.59 2.14
N THR A 173 -20.44 1.23 3.30
CA THR A 173 -21.54 1.70 4.17
C THR A 173 -21.53 3.22 4.25
N GLY A 174 -22.52 3.81 4.92
CA GLY A 174 -22.72 5.26 5.01
C GLY A 174 -23.75 5.76 4.01
N SER A 175 -23.75 7.06 3.72
CA SER A 175 -24.68 7.65 2.73
C SER A 175 -24.42 7.16 1.30
N LYS A 176 -23.26 6.57 1.05
CA LYS A 176 -22.92 5.89 -0.20
C LYS A 176 -22.77 4.38 0.06
N THR A 177 -23.88 3.74 0.39
CA THR A 177 -23.95 2.28 0.53
C THR A 177 -24.06 1.61 -0.84
N GLY A 178 -23.40 0.45 -1.00
CA GLY A 178 -23.50 -0.38 -2.20
C GLY A 178 -22.25 -1.19 -2.46
N THR A 179 -22.28 -1.98 -3.54
CA THR A 179 -21.16 -2.79 -4.00
C THR A 179 -20.46 -2.12 -5.17
N THR A 180 -19.18 -1.90 -5.05
CA THR A 180 -18.34 -1.37 -6.14
C THR A 180 -17.45 -2.47 -6.72
N THR A 181 -17.35 -2.50 -8.04
CA THR A 181 -16.44 -3.39 -8.78
C THR A 181 -15.47 -2.57 -9.62
N VAL A 182 -14.16 -2.83 -9.44
CA VAL A 182 -13.09 -2.31 -10.28
C VAL A 182 -12.47 -3.49 -11.03
N ARG A 183 -12.42 -3.41 -12.36
CA ARG A 183 -11.92 -4.50 -13.20
C ARG A 183 -11.19 -3.98 -14.43
N GLY A 184 -10.32 -4.78 -15.00
CA GLY A 184 -9.61 -4.48 -16.24
C GLY A 184 -8.16 -4.93 -16.21
N ARG A 185 -7.27 -4.13 -16.79
CA ARG A 185 -5.87 -4.49 -16.99
C ARG A 185 -4.94 -3.42 -16.45
N LEU A 186 -3.85 -3.87 -15.84
CA LEU A 186 -2.69 -3.06 -15.49
C LEU A 186 -1.50 -3.58 -16.29
N PHE A 187 -0.71 -2.67 -16.81
CA PHE A 187 0.51 -2.98 -17.55
C PHE A 187 1.72 -2.63 -16.67
N LEU A 188 2.54 -3.65 -16.38
CA LEU A 188 3.69 -3.50 -15.48
C LEU A 188 4.99 -3.79 -16.21
N THR A 189 6.03 -3.06 -15.81
CA THR A 189 7.41 -3.26 -16.26
C THR A 189 8.38 -3.17 -15.08
N ARG A 190 9.60 -3.66 -15.24
CA ARG A 190 10.64 -3.47 -14.24
C ARG A 190 11.34 -2.13 -14.42
N LYS A 191 11.36 -1.32 -13.36
CA LYS A 191 12.12 -0.07 -13.29
C LYS A 191 12.92 -0.06 -11.99
N ARG A 192 14.24 0.07 -12.07
CA ARG A 192 15.16 0.04 -10.93
C ARG A 192 14.97 -1.21 -10.04
N GLY A 193 14.83 -2.38 -10.66
CA GLY A 193 14.68 -3.66 -9.97
C GLY A 193 13.27 -4.00 -9.47
N ALA A 194 12.33 -3.06 -9.43
CA ALA A 194 10.97 -3.24 -8.94
C ALA A 194 9.93 -3.22 -10.06
N TRP A 195 8.84 -3.97 -9.88
CA TRP A 195 7.68 -3.86 -10.76
C TRP A 195 6.95 -2.54 -10.56
N ARG A 196 6.64 -1.86 -11.67
CA ARG A 196 5.91 -0.59 -11.68
C ARG A 196 4.80 -0.63 -12.73
N ILE A 197 3.65 -0.08 -12.37
CA ILE A 197 2.51 0.11 -13.28
C ILE A 197 2.84 1.31 -14.19
N PHE A 198 2.94 1.06 -15.48
CA PHE A 198 3.19 2.11 -16.48
C PHE A 198 1.96 2.45 -17.31
N GLY A 199 0.90 1.66 -17.22
CA GLY A 199 -0.36 1.88 -17.91
C GLY A 199 -1.50 1.09 -17.30
N TYR A 200 -2.71 1.48 -17.63
CA TYR A 200 -3.94 0.84 -17.17
C TYR A 200 -5.07 0.99 -18.21
N ASP A 201 -5.98 0.03 -18.16
CA ASP A 201 -7.25 0.01 -18.89
C ASP A 201 -8.28 -0.61 -17.94
N LEU A 202 -9.05 0.24 -17.28
CA LEU A 202 -9.89 -0.13 -16.16
C LEU A 202 -11.31 0.39 -16.31
N ALA A 203 -12.25 -0.32 -15.70
CA ALA A 203 -13.63 0.10 -15.53
C ALA A 203 -14.00 0.01 -14.03
N LYS A 204 -14.77 0.97 -13.56
CA LYS A 204 -15.35 1.01 -12.21
C LYS A 204 -16.85 1.17 -12.33
N GLY A 205 -17.60 0.29 -11.67
CA GLY A 205 -19.05 0.31 -11.61
C GLY A 205 -19.55 0.11 -10.20
N ALA A 206 -20.65 0.76 -9.84
CA ALA A 206 -21.38 0.56 -8.59
C ALA A 206 -22.75 -0.06 -8.88
N ARG A 207 -23.24 -0.91 -7.97
CA ARG A 207 -24.60 -1.46 -7.93
C ARG A 207 -25.19 -1.22 -6.56
#